data_5a618af56d757fc2c4654bd7a36dd4c5
#
_entry.id   5a618af56d757fc2c4654bd7a36dd4c5
#
_cell.length_a   1.000
_cell.length_b   1.000
_cell.length_c   1.000
_cell.angle_alpha   90.00
_cell.angle_beta   90.00
_cell.angle_gamma   90.00
#
_symmetry.space_group_name_H-M   'P 1'
#
loop_
_entity.id
_entity.type
_entity.pdbx_description
1 polymer ?
#
loop_
_entity_poly.entity_id
_entity_poly.type
_entity_poly.pdbx_seq_one_letter_code
_entity_poly.pdbx_strand_id
1 'polypeptide(L)'
;MELNDKSDAGVDRSMKNHQALGPGLLESVDHHSLSYELRESALRLCVMFLCFCALSVSAAKKPNILFIAIDDLRPELGCYGSPIAKSPNLDALAAKGLLFERAYCQQAICSPSRASLMTGARPDTIGVVENTAYFRELNPDIVTLPQHLIAHGYETAYCGKIYHGRMIDKEKSWSRGPAWNKMKIKRTPTPGGYALPENQRIRLENQKKMTAKYGKDASYGLVQGPAYEAADVEDHVYGDGFNTELAIATLKSHLSWKPNKPLFLGLGFVRPHLNFVAPKKYWDMYDPKEIQLASQTDAPKGGAATGIHASFELRVRHGIPKYGPIGEDLSRTLLHAYYACVSYVDAQIGRMVNALDELGIRDNTIIIVWGDHGWHLGEMGVWGKATNYEIAARVPLVIWTPEMKARGRKTQALVELLDMYPTLCELAGVPLPDHLEGRSFVPLLDDPDQQWKKAVLSQFPNPALREWAANPLSPGMRETFFGPLIKDVEARIAEQQGDAWDRELFENHLMGYSLRTDRYRFVSWRDHRNKKAPALFTELYDHEHDPTETINVADRKPDVVKELAKQLNGYWK
;
A
#
# COMPACT_ATOMS: atom_id res chain seq x y z
N MET A 1 -45.92 20.73 25.20
CA MET A 1 -47.10 21.25 25.95
C MET A 1 -46.68 22.25 27.02
N GLU A 2 -45.59 23.02 26.76
CA GLU A 2 -45.04 24.07 27.70
C GLU A 2 -44.79 25.41 27.02
N LEU A 3 -45.35 25.66 25.86
CA LEU A 3 -45.20 26.94 25.13
C LEU A 3 -46.38 27.91 25.31
N ASN A 4 -47.49 27.48 25.92
CA ASN A 4 -48.66 28.33 26.14
C ASN A 4 -48.66 29.14 27.45
N ASP A 5 -47.91 28.73 28.49
CA ASP A 5 -47.95 29.40 29.81
C ASP A 5 -47.12 30.69 29.90
N LYS A 6 -46.24 30.97 28.91
CA LYS A 6 -45.41 32.19 28.94
C LYS A 6 -46.01 33.38 28.19
N SER A 7 -46.96 33.13 27.29
CA SER A 7 -47.69 34.23 26.61
C SER A 7 -48.72 34.91 27.51
N ASP A 8 -49.39 34.16 28.37
CA ASP A 8 -50.41 34.69 29.30
C ASP A 8 -49.81 35.54 30.44
N ALA A 9 -48.57 35.23 30.86
CA ALA A 9 -47.89 36.03 31.91
C ALA A 9 -47.47 37.44 31.42
N GLY A 10 -47.23 37.59 30.09
CA GLY A 10 -46.91 38.92 29.50
C GLY A 10 -48.11 39.80 29.37
N VAL A 11 -49.29 39.26 29.02
CA VAL A 11 -50.53 39.97 28.85
C VAL A 11 -51.10 40.42 30.24
N ASP A 12 -50.98 39.53 31.23
CA ASP A 12 -51.50 39.85 32.62
C ASP A 12 -50.65 40.95 33.33
N ARG A 13 -49.36 41.06 33.03
CA ARG A 13 -48.51 42.16 33.51
C ARG A 13 -48.86 43.52 32.86
N SER A 14 -49.20 43.52 31.57
CA SER A 14 -49.64 44.71 30.85
C SER A 14 -50.97 45.25 31.42
N MET A 15 -51.93 44.33 31.69
CA MET A 15 -53.22 44.73 32.26
C MET A 15 -53.15 45.22 33.72
N LYS A 16 -52.26 44.76 34.56
CA LYS A 16 -52.07 45.23 35.92
C LYS A 16 -51.46 46.63 35.99
N ASN A 17 -50.70 47.06 35.00
CA ASN A 17 -50.17 48.43 34.92
C ASN A 17 -51.23 49.47 34.44
N HIS A 18 -52.29 49.00 33.75
CA HIS A 18 -53.35 49.87 33.24
C HIS A 18 -54.22 50.44 34.34
N GLN A 19 -54.33 49.86 35.53
CA GLN A 19 -55.15 50.29 36.62
C GLN A 19 -54.50 51.37 37.54
N ALA A 20 -53.20 51.69 37.31
CA ALA A 20 -52.45 52.57 38.22
C ALA A 20 -52.18 54.00 37.71
N LEU A 21 -52.56 54.37 36.48
CA LEU A 21 -52.27 55.68 35.89
C LEU A 21 -53.52 56.24 35.17
N GLY A 22 -53.91 57.52 35.48
CA GLY A 22 -55.10 58.16 34.94
C GLY A 22 -55.07 58.46 33.43
N PRO A 23 -56.24 58.83 32.82
CA PRO A 23 -56.49 58.66 31.37
C PRO A 23 -55.80 59.63 30.41
N GLY A 24 -54.81 60.36 30.79
CA GLY A 24 -54.17 61.35 29.88
C GLY A 24 -52.69 61.10 29.54
N LEU A 25 -52.04 60.11 30.17
CA LEU A 25 -50.60 59.83 29.96
C LEU A 25 -50.30 58.45 29.46
N LEU A 26 -51.32 57.64 29.16
CA LEU A 26 -51.21 56.23 28.93
C LEU A 26 -50.90 55.83 27.45
N GLU A 27 -51.32 56.62 26.45
CA GLU A 27 -51.13 56.27 25.05
C GLU A 27 -49.66 56.29 24.55
N SER A 28 -48.80 57.12 25.15
CA SER A 28 -47.40 57.23 24.69
C SER A 28 -46.43 56.25 25.38
N VAL A 29 -46.79 55.76 26.59
CA VAL A 29 -45.97 54.86 27.38
C VAL A 29 -46.16 53.40 26.94
N ASP A 30 -47.41 53.05 26.62
CA ASP A 30 -47.73 51.69 26.16
C ASP A 30 -47.12 51.33 24.79
N HIS A 31 -47.11 52.28 23.84
CA HIS A 31 -46.50 52.06 22.53
C HIS A 31 -44.98 51.86 22.61
N HIS A 32 -44.31 52.50 23.57
CA HIS A 32 -42.85 52.29 23.74
C HIS A 32 -42.51 50.97 24.44
N SER A 33 -43.28 50.61 25.45
CA SER A 33 -43.07 49.35 26.18
C SER A 33 -43.38 48.13 25.28
N LEU A 34 -44.47 48.11 24.53
CA LEU A 34 -44.86 47.04 23.60
C LEU A 34 -43.90 46.95 22.43
N SER A 35 -43.41 48.08 21.91
CA SER A 35 -42.44 48.11 20.82
C SER A 35 -41.06 47.61 21.27
N TYR A 36 -40.67 47.79 22.53
CA TYR A 36 -39.42 47.30 23.10
C TYR A 36 -39.49 45.79 23.31
N GLU A 37 -40.55 45.24 23.90
CA GLU A 37 -40.75 43.81 24.12
C GLU A 37 -40.88 43.02 22.79
N LEU A 38 -41.56 43.58 21.78
CA LEU A 38 -41.65 43.01 20.44
C LEU A 38 -40.29 43.02 19.72
N ARG A 39 -39.47 44.06 19.90
CA ARG A 39 -38.11 44.11 19.37
C ARG A 39 -37.17 43.11 20.04
N GLU A 40 -37.23 43.00 21.38
CA GLU A 40 -36.45 41.99 22.10
C GLU A 40 -36.86 40.55 21.72
N SER A 41 -38.16 40.29 21.60
CA SER A 41 -38.68 38.98 21.18
C SER A 41 -38.32 38.65 19.74
N ALA A 42 -38.39 39.61 18.82
CA ALA A 42 -37.93 39.46 17.44
C ALA A 42 -36.41 39.25 17.36
N LEU A 43 -35.62 39.95 18.20
CA LEU A 43 -34.17 39.74 18.27
C LEU A 43 -33.81 38.37 18.81
N ARG A 44 -34.51 37.90 19.85
CA ARG A 44 -34.33 36.54 20.40
C ARG A 44 -34.74 35.44 19.41
N LEU A 45 -35.83 35.66 18.64
CA LEU A 45 -36.22 34.75 17.54
C LEU A 45 -35.21 34.77 16.39
N CYS A 46 -34.67 35.93 16.00
CA CYS A 46 -33.62 36.03 15.00
C CYS A 46 -32.31 35.38 15.46
N VAL A 47 -31.91 35.58 16.73
CA VAL A 47 -30.72 34.91 17.29
C VAL A 47 -30.93 33.41 17.41
N MET A 48 -32.12 32.94 17.83
CA MET A 48 -32.45 31.51 17.81
C MET A 48 -32.48 30.94 16.38
N PHE A 49 -33.02 31.67 15.42
CA PHE A 49 -33.05 31.26 14.01
C PHE A 49 -31.65 31.25 13.38
N LEU A 50 -30.80 32.23 13.71
CA LEU A 50 -29.39 32.27 13.33
C LEU A 50 -28.58 31.16 14.02
N CYS A 51 -28.84 30.86 15.28
CA CYS A 51 -28.26 29.71 15.98
C CYS A 51 -28.77 28.38 15.41
N PHE A 52 -30.03 28.28 15.00
CA PHE A 52 -30.58 27.07 14.34
C PHE A 52 -30.05 26.92 12.91
N CYS A 53 -29.87 28.02 12.16
CA CYS A 53 -29.19 28.00 10.85
C CYS A 53 -27.69 27.73 10.96
N ALA A 54 -27.04 28.19 12.04
CA ALA A 54 -25.63 27.84 12.31
C ALA A 54 -25.43 26.37 12.77
N LEU A 55 -26.47 25.78 13.38
CA LEU A 55 -26.46 24.35 13.77
C LEU A 55 -26.89 23.41 12.63
N SER A 56 -27.42 23.93 11.53
CA SER A 56 -27.68 23.16 10.29
C SER A 56 -26.53 23.26 9.27
N VAL A 57 -25.29 23.45 9.72
CA VAL A 57 -24.14 22.98 8.95
C VAL A 57 -24.30 21.47 8.90
N SER A 58 -24.94 20.99 7.85
CA SER A 58 -24.99 19.56 7.53
C SER A 58 -23.56 19.07 7.67
N ALA A 59 -23.27 18.27 8.69
CA ALA A 59 -21.97 17.68 8.84
C ALA A 59 -21.65 17.02 7.50
N ALA A 60 -20.62 17.50 6.80
CA ALA A 60 -20.27 17.00 5.48
C ALA A 60 -20.21 15.48 5.55
N LYS A 61 -20.92 14.81 4.67
CA LYS A 61 -21.01 13.36 4.67
C LYS A 61 -19.60 12.82 4.51
N LYS A 62 -19.09 12.06 5.50
CA LYS A 62 -17.77 11.46 5.42
C LYS A 62 -17.64 10.63 4.14
N PRO A 63 -16.56 10.78 3.36
CA PRO A 63 -16.40 10.05 2.12
C PRO A 63 -16.23 8.55 2.37
N ASN A 64 -16.65 7.72 1.43
CA ASN A 64 -16.18 6.33 1.37
C ASN A 64 -14.70 6.32 0.97
N ILE A 65 -14.01 5.22 1.28
CA ILE A 65 -12.62 5.01 0.90
C ILE A 65 -12.53 3.68 0.17
N LEU A 66 -12.16 3.71 -1.10
CA LEU A 66 -11.77 2.54 -1.88
C LEU A 66 -10.24 2.43 -1.87
N PHE A 67 -9.74 1.45 -1.12
CA PHE A 67 -8.33 1.24 -0.85
C PHE A 67 -7.83 0.02 -1.63
N ILE A 68 -7.15 0.25 -2.77
CA ILE A 68 -6.73 -0.79 -3.71
C ILE A 68 -5.24 -1.08 -3.54
N ALA A 69 -4.93 -2.31 -3.13
CA ALA A 69 -3.57 -2.82 -2.94
C ALA A 69 -3.21 -3.82 -4.05
N ILE A 70 -2.02 -3.69 -4.65
CA ILE A 70 -1.54 -4.57 -5.71
C ILE A 70 -0.19 -5.16 -5.29
N ASP A 71 -0.07 -6.49 -5.32
CA ASP A 71 1.11 -7.22 -4.85
C ASP A 71 2.17 -7.32 -5.96
N ASP A 72 3.43 -7.02 -5.65
CA ASP A 72 4.57 -7.07 -6.59
C ASP A 72 4.44 -6.13 -7.81
N LEU A 73 3.64 -5.07 -7.73
CA LEU A 73 3.50 -4.12 -8.83
C LEU A 73 4.56 -3.02 -8.76
N ARG A 74 5.47 -2.99 -9.72
CA ARG A 74 6.39 -1.87 -9.93
C ARG A 74 5.75 -0.77 -10.81
N PRO A 75 6.34 0.45 -10.91
CA PRO A 75 5.83 1.52 -11.77
C PRO A 75 5.97 1.22 -13.29
N GLU A 76 5.56 0.06 -13.73
CA GLU A 76 5.58 -0.43 -15.10
C GLU A 76 4.16 -0.35 -15.67
N LEU A 77 3.68 0.88 -15.86
CA LEU A 77 2.32 1.24 -16.29
C LEU A 77 2.37 2.35 -17.32
N GLY A 78 1.36 2.49 -18.16
CA GLY A 78 1.28 3.55 -19.19
C GLY A 78 1.40 4.94 -18.59
N CYS A 79 0.72 5.23 -17.46
CA CYS A 79 0.79 6.52 -16.76
C CYS A 79 2.19 6.83 -16.19
N TYR A 80 3.04 5.83 -15.98
CA TYR A 80 4.46 5.98 -15.60
C TYR A 80 5.42 5.99 -16.80
N GLY A 81 4.89 5.89 -18.02
CA GLY A 81 5.68 5.97 -19.25
C GLY A 81 6.16 4.62 -19.80
N SER A 82 5.65 3.49 -19.29
CA SER A 82 5.96 2.19 -19.90
C SER A 82 5.45 2.14 -21.34
N PRO A 83 6.33 1.81 -22.31
CA PRO A 83 5.89 1.69 -23.72
C PRO A 83 5.16 0.38 -24.01
N ILE A 84 5.22 -0.58 -23.10
CA ILE A 84 4.73 -1.96 -23.31
C ILE A 84 3.48 -2.23 -22.48
N ALA A 85 3.48 -1.89 -21.19
CA ALA A 85 2.38 -2.21 -20.28
C ALA A 85 1.06 -1.58 -20.72
N LYS A 86 0.01 -2.40 -20.82
CA LYS A 86 -1.34 -1.95 -21.19
C LYS A 86 -2.20 -1.84 -19.93
N SER A 87 -2.34 -0.60 -19.44
CA SER A 87 -3.02 -0.26 -18.19
C SER A 87 -4.05 0.88 -18.35
N PRO A 88 -4.98 0.79 -19.33
CA PRO A 88 -5.84 1.91 -19.69
C PRO A 88 -6.75 2.42 -18.57
N ASN A 89 -7.13 1.57 -17.61
CA ASN A 89 -7.99 1.95 -16.49
C ASN A 89 -7.21 2.70 -15.41
N LEU A 90 -6.00 2.25 -15.09
CA LEU A 90 -5.07 2.96 -14.19
C LEU A 90 -4.62 4.29 -14.82
N ASP A 91 -4.34 4.30 -16.11
CA ASP A 91 -3.98 5.50 -16.85
C ASP A 91 -5.12 6.53 -16.83
N ALA A 92 -6.36 6.09 -17.03
CA ALA A 92 -7.55 6.94 -16.93
C ALA A 92 -7.80 7.45 -15.50
N LEU A 93 -7.51 6.64 -14.47
CA LEU A 93 -7.59 7.07 -13.08
C LEU A 93 -6.51 8.11 -12.77
N ALA A 94 -5.27 7.90 -13.20
CA ALA A 94 -4.16 8.82 -13.06
C ALA A 94 -4.42 10.16 -13.79
N ALA A 95 -5.02 10.11 -14.98
CA ALA A 95 -5.40 11.30 -15.75
C ALA A 95 -6.50 12.16 -15.07
N LYS A 96 -7.18 11.63 -14.07
CA LYS A 96 -8.21 12.34 -13.28
C LYS A 96 -7.79 12.57 -11.83
N GLY A 97 -6.76 11.86 -11.34
CA GLY A 97 -6.22 11.94 -10.00
C GLY A 97 -4.88 12.66 -9.93
N LEU A 98 -4.14 12.42 -8.85
CA LEU A 98 -2.74 12.77 -8.69
C LEU A 98 -1.89 11.49 -8.73
N LEU A 99 -0.89 11.47 -9.61
CA LEU A 99 0.09 10.41 -9.71
C LEU A 99 1.37 10.80 -8.98
N PHE A 100 1.85 9.94 -8.08
CA PHE A 100 3.13 10.11 -7.39
C PHE A 100 4.23 9.37 -8.14
N GLU A 101 5.16 10.09 -8.75
CA GLU A 101 6.24 9.47 -9.50
C GLU A 101 7.30 8.85 -8.59
N ARG A 102 7.37 9.27 -7.32
CA ARG A 102 8.39 8.84 -6.35
C ARG A 102 7.79 8.45 -5.00
N ALA A 103 6.95 7.40 -5.00
CA ALA A 103 6.45 6.76 -3.80
C ALA A 103 7.29 5.51 -3.44
N TYR A 104 7.54 5.28 -2.15
CA TYR A 104 8.44 4.22 -1.67
C TYR A 104 7.82 3.41 -0.54
N CYS A 105 8.03 2.09 -0.60
CA CYS A 105 7.71 1.20 0.51
C CYS A 105 8.82 1.27 1.58
N GLN A 106 8.48 0.90 2.81
CA GLN A 106 9.42 0.90 3.92
C GLN A 106 10.34 -0.31 3.91
N GLN A 107 9.88 -1.41 3.33
CA GLN A 107 10.68 -2.60 3.10
C GLN A 107 10.11 -3.37 1.91
N ALA A 108 10.96 -3.77 0.98
CA ALA A 108 10.55 -4.39 -0.28
C ALA A 108 10.15 -5.85 -0.13
N ILE A 109 9.17 -6.13 0.76
CA ILE A 109 8.53 -7.43 0.95
C ILE A 109 7.15 -7.27 1.61
N CYS A 110 6.21 -8.16 1.28
CA CYS A 110 4.78 -7.97 1.53
C CYS A 110 4.40 -7.68 2.99
N SER A 111 4.78 -8.54 3.98
CA SER A 111 4.33 -8.35 5.38
C SER A 111 4.86 -7.06 5.99
N PRO A 112 6.18 -6.77 5.99
CA PRO A 112 6.73 -5.53 6.51
C PRO A 112 6.16 -4.28 5.86
N SER A 113 6.06 -4.23 4.51
CA SER A 113 5.50 -3.09 3.79
C SER A 113 4.05 -2.83 4.18
N ARG A 114 3.21 -3.87 4.12
CA ARG A 114 1.77 -3.77 4.42
C ARG A 114 1.52 -3.48 5.90
N ALA A 115 2.25 -4.13 6.81
CA ALA A 115 2.14 -3.87 8.25
C ALA A 115 2.54 -2.43 8.58
N SER A 116 3.65 -1.94 8.01
CA SER A 116 4.12 -0.56 8.20
C SER A 116 3.07 0.46 7.76
N LEU A 117 2.53 0.32 6.54
CA LEU A 117 1.48 1.19 6.03
C LEU A 117 0.23 1.15 6.91
N MET A 118 -0.26 -0.05 7.24
CA MET A 118 -1.53 -0.23 7.96
C MET A 118 -1.44 0.19 9.43
N THR A 119 -0.26 0.21 10.03
CA THR A 119 0.01 0.71 11.38
C THR A 119 0.51 2.15 11.40
N GLY A 120 0.96 2.69 10.26
CA GLY A 120 1.57 4.02 10.16
C GLY A 120 2.94 4.15 10.83
N ALA A 121 3.60 3.01 11.13
CA ALA A 121 4.89 2.95 11.80
C ALA A 121 5.90 2.09 11.03
N ARG A 122 7.21 2.40 11.16
CA ARG A 122 8.27 1.73 10.40
C ARG A 122 8.44 0.27 10.81
N PRO A 123 8.98 -0.59 9.91
CA PRO A 123 9.24 -2.00 10.23
C PRO A 123 10.05 -2.19 11.51
N ASP A 124 11.07 -1.37 11.73
CA ASP A 124 11.89 -1.41 12.96
C ASP A 124 11.09 -1.05 14.22
N THR A 125 10.16 -0.10 14.12
CA THR A 125 9.31 0.33 15.25
C THR A 125 8.33 -0.75 15.64
N ILE A 126 7.74 -1.44 14.65
CA ILE A 126 6.77 -2.51 14.91
C ILE A 126 7.40 -3.90 15.03
N GLY A 127 8.74 -4.03 14.82
CA GLY A 127 9.46 -5.30 14.86
C GLY A 127 9.13 -6.27 13.73
N VAL A 128 8.46 -5.82 12.66
CA VAL A 128 8.05 -6.66 11.53
C VAL A 128 9.03 -6.46 10.38
N VAL A 129 10.06 -7.29 10.32
CA VAL A 129 11.11 -7.25 9.28
C VAL A 129 11.11 -8.47 8.37
N GLU A 130 10.14 -9.37 8.54
CA GLU A 130 9.99 -10.61 7.76
C GLU A 130 8.53 -11.01 7.59
N ASN A 131 8.24 -11.90 6.62
CA ASN A 131 6.87 -12.30 6.29
C ASN A 131 6.17 -13.18 7.35
N THR A 132 6.92 -13.77 8.26
CA THR A 132 6.39 -14.64 9.33
C THR A 132 6.06 -13.87 10.61
N ALA A 133 6.59 -12.65 10.76
CA ALA A 133 6.32 -11.80 11.92
C ALA A 133 4.92 -11.16 11.82
N TYR A 134 4.15 -11.26 12.90
CA TYR A 134 2.81 -10.67 12.98
C TYR A 134 2.80 -9.45 13.89
N PHE A 135 2.52 -8.28 13.32
CA PHE A 135 2.57 -7.01 14.05
C PHE A 135 1.67 -7.00 15.29
N ARG A 136 0.53 -7.71 15.27
CA ARG A 136 -0.40 -7.73 16.39
C ARG A 136 0.13 -8.53 17.60
N GLU A 137 0.97 -9.53 17.38
CA GLU A 137 1.65 -10.28 18.45
C GLU A 137 2.79 -9.45 19.06
N LEU A 138 3.50 -8.70 18.20
CA LEU A 138 4.62 -7.85 18.64
C LEU A 138 4.14 -6.53 19.27
N ASN A 139 3.01 -6.00 18.81
CA ASN A 139 2.44 -4.72 19.23
C ASN A 139 0.91 -4.86 19.43
N PRO A 140 0.45 -5.48 20.53
CA PRO A 140 -0.97 -5.80 20.71
C PRO A 140 -1.89 -4.58 20.70
N ASP A 141 -1.38 -3.42 21.10
CA ASP A 141 -2.17 -2.20 21.29
C ASP A 141 -2.06 -1.21 20.12
N ILE A 142 -1.18 -1.46 19.14
CA ILE A 142 -1.05 -0.54 18.01
C ILE A 142 -2.35 -0.45 17.22
N VAL A 143 -2.75 0.78 16.91
CA VAL A 143 -4.02 1.05 16.21
C VAL A 143 -3.78 1.08 14.71
N THR A 144 -4.43 0.17 13.98
CA THR A 144 -4.35 0.12 12.52
C THR A 144 -5.29 1.16 11.88
N LEU A 145 -5.02 1.54 10.63
CA LEU A 145 -5.88 2.45 9.86
C LEU A 145 -7.37 2.02 9.85
N PRO A 146 -7.73 0.77 9.50
CA PRO A 146 -9.14 0.36 9.55
C PRO A 146 -9.71 0.35 10.96
N GLN A 147 -8.94 -0.06 11.97
CA GLN A 147 -9.35 -0.02 13.38
C GLN A 147 -9.65 1.42 13.83
N HIS A 148 -8.82 2.37 13.45
CA HIS A 148 -9.02 3.78 13.75
C HIS A 148 -10.28 4.33 13.07
N LEU A 149 -10.49 4.00 11.81
CA LEU A 149 -11.69 4.39 11.06
C LEU A 149 -12.96 3.80 11.68
N ILE A 150 -12.94 2.54 12.18
CA ILE A 150 -14.07 1.95 12.92
C ILE A 150 -14.43 2.80 14.14
N ALA A 151 -13.43 3.20 14.94
CA ALA A 151 -13.63 4.03 16.13
C ALA A 151 -14.25 5.39 15.78
N HIS A 152 -14.08 5.85 14.54
CA HIS A 152 -14.61 7.13 14.04
C HIS A 152 -15.83 6.98 13.12
N GLY A 153 -16.55 5.87 13.24
CA GLY A 153 -17.86 5.68 12.63
C GLY A 153 -17.89 5.04 11.25
N TYR A 154 -16.75 4.64 10.70
CA TYR A 154 -16.72 3.87 9.45
C TYR A 154 -17.18 2.43 9.64
N GLU A 155 -17.72 1.86 8.60
CA GLU A 155 -17.72 0.41 8.39
C GLU A 155 -16.47 0.03 7.61
N THR A 156 -15.83 -1.10 7.96
CA THR A 156 -14.65 -1.59 7.25
C THR A 156 -14.88 -2.99 6.71
N ALA A 157 -14.50 -3.21 5.46
CA ALA A 157 -14.58 -4.51 4.79
C ALA A 157 -13.36 -4.71 3.90
N TYR A 158 -13.03 -5.98 3.60
CA TYR A 158 -11.94 -6.30 2.68
C TYR A 158 -12.29 -7.47 1.76
N CYS A 159 -11.66 -7.45 0.59
CA CYS A 159 -11.67 -8.54 -0.37
C CYS A 159 -10.22 -8.73 -0.88
N GLY A 160 -9.70 -9.96 -0.87
CA GLY A 160 -8.34 -10.26 -1.32
C GLY A 160 -7.23 -9.88 -0.35
N LYS A 161 -6.03 -9.56 -0.89
CA LYS A 161 -4.78 -9.39 -0.12
C LYS A 161 -4.57 -7.95 0.32
N ILE A 162 -5.04 -7.57 1.51
CA ILE A 162 -4.71 -6.27 2.15
C ILE A 162 -3.54 -6.43 3.09
N TYR A 163 -3.60 -7.35 4.04
CA TYR A 163 -2.47 -7.81 4.86
C TYR A 163 -1.78 -9.02 4.20
N HIS A 164 -0.74 -9.56 4.83
CA HIS A 164 -0.01 -10.71 4.33
C HIS A 164 -0.54 -12.03 4.90
N GLY A 165 -0.76 -13.03 4.02
CA GLY A 165 -1.10 -14.40 4.40
C GLY A 165 -2.36 -14.51 5.27
N ARG A 166 -2.23 -15.16 6.43
CA ARG A 166 -3.32 -15.34 7.40
C ARG A 166 -3.37 -14.27 8.49
N MET A 167 -2.39 -13.36 8.52
CA MET A 167 -2.23 -12.28 9.50
C MET A 167 -3.12 -11.07 9.12
N ILE A 168 -4.42 -11.28 9.03
CA ILE A 168 -5.39 -10.32 8.48
C ILE A 168 -5.99 -9.36 9.51
N ASP A 169 -5.58 -9.43 10.77
CA ASP A 169 -6.09 -8.62 11.89
C ASP A 169 -7.64 -8.57 11.95
N LYS A 170 -8.25 -9.75 11.81
CA LYS A 170 -9.69 -9.92 11.57
C LYS A 170 -10.56 -9.25 12.63
N GLU A 171 -10.15 -9.32 13.90
CA GLU A 171 -10.98 -8.91 15.02
C GLU A 171 -10.96 -7.41 15.29
N LYS A 172 -9.85 -6.73 14.95
CA LYS A 172 -9.67 -5.30 15.23
C LYS A 172 -9.82 -4.43 14.00
N SER A 173 -9.32 -4.87 12.84
CA SER A 173 -9.30 -4.06 11.62
C SER A 173 -10.60 -4.12 10.79
N TRP A 174 -11.44 -5.12 10.98
CA TRP A 174 -12.58 -5.35 10.07
C TRP A 174 -13.90 -5.50 10.83
N SER A 175 -14.82 -4.58 10.59
CA SER A 175 -16.17 -4.64 11.15
C SER A 175 -17.05 -5.69 10.48
N ARG A 176 -16.68 -6.12 9.26
CA ARG A 176 -17.25 -7.28 8.58
C ARG A 176 -16.12 -8.20 8.11
N GLY A 177 -16.27 -9.49 8.35
CA GLY A 177 -15.46 -10.50 7.69
C GLY A 177 -15.64 -10.46 6.17
N PRO A 178 -14.84 -11.21 5.40
CA PRO A 178 -14.97 -11.22 3.95
C PRO A 178 -16.43 -11.46 3.59
N ALA A 179 -16.97 -10.60 2.74
CA ALA A 179 -18.39 -10.55 2.41
C ALA A 179 -18.95 -11.85 1.80
N TRP A 180 -18.04 -12.70 1.30
CA TRP A 180 -18.37 -13.97 0.64
C TRP A 180 -19.18 -14.97 1.50
N ASN A 181 -19.10 -14.91 2.85
CA ASN A 181 -19.84 -15.81 3.73
C ASN A 181 -21.38 -15.65 3.63
N LYS A 182 -21.87 -14.53 3.11
CA LYS A 182 -23.31 -14.26 2.96
C LYS A 182 -23.78 -14.19 1.50
N MET A 183 -22.84 -14.09 0.56
CA MET A 183 -23.13 -14.03 -0.86
C MET A 183 -22.95 -15.44 -1.44
N LYS A 184 -23.97 -15.97 -2.09
CA LYS A 184 -23.92 -17.28 -2.76
C LYS A 184 -23.07 -17.24 -4.05
N ILE A 185 -21.92 -16.51 -4.05
CA ILE A 185 -21.00 -16.48 -5.17
C ILE A 185 -20.11 -17.71 -5.08
N LYS A 186 -20.24 -18.62 -6.02
CA LYS A 186 -19.42 -19.83 -6.08
C LYS A 186 -18.05 -19.48 -6.65
N ARG A 187 -17.00 -19.78 -5.89
CA ARG A 187 -15.63 -19.72 -6.38
C ARG A 187 -15.28 -20.98 -7.15
N THR A 188 -14.71 -20.83 -8.34
CA THR A 188 -14.08 -21.95 -9.06
C THR A 188 -12.82 -22.36 -8.31
N PRO A 189 -12.67 -23.66 -7.95
CA PRO A 189 -11.44 -24.12 -7.31
C PRO A 189 -10.24 -23.99 -8.24
N THR A 190 -9.21 -23.28 -7.80
CA THR A 190 -7.93 -23.12 -8.50
C THR A 190 -6.78 -23.52 -7.58
N PRO A 191 -6.56 -24.84 -7.36
CA PRO A 191 -5.50 -25.32 -6.47
C PRO A 191 -4.12 -24.75 -6.85
N GLY A 192 -3.45 -24.10 -5.89
CA GLY A 192 -2.18 -23.43 -6.13
C GLY A 192 -2.24 -22.19 -7.01
N GLY A 193 -3.46 -21.70 -7.30
CA GLY A 193 -3.69 -20.52 -8.15
C GLY A 193 -3.81 -20.87 -9.65
N TYR A 194 -3.81 -22.13 -10.04
CA TYR A 194 -3.89 -22.57 -11.45
C TYR A 194 -5.31 -22.94 -11.85
N ALA A 195 -5.73 -22.54 -13.05
CA ALA A 195 -6.98 -22.95 -13.68
C ALA A 195 -6.79 -24.23 -14.50
N LEU A 196 -5.62 -24.40 -15.17
CA LEU A 196 -5.35 -25.58 -16.00
C LEU A 196 -5.08 -26.83 -15.14
N PRO A 197 -5.83 -27.94 -15.37
CA PRO A 197 -5.65 -29.19 -14.63
C PRO A 197 -4.22 -29.73 -14.67
N GLU A 198 -3.51 -29.54 -15.79
CA GLU A 198 -2.14 -29.96 -15.94
C GLU A 198 -1.21 -29.26 -14.94
N ASN A 199 -1.30 -27.95 -14.80
CA ASN A 199 -0.50 -27.17 -13.87
C ASN A 199 -0.83 -27.49 -12.41
N GLN A 200 -2.10 -27.78 -12.12
CA GLN A 200 -2.52 -28.30 -10.80
C GLN A 200 -1.87 -29.65 -10.51
N ARG A 201 -1.83 -30.57 -11.50
CA ARG A 201 -1.19 -31.89 -11.40
C ARG A 201 0.32 -31.75 -11.17
N ILE A 202 1.00 -30.93 -11.98
CA ILE A 202 2.45 -30.67 -11.84
C ILE A 202 2.76 -30.17 -10.42
N ARG A 203 1.97 -29.23 -9.91
CA ARG A 203 2.15 -28.73 -8.54
C ARG A 203 2.00 -29.83 -7.49
N LEU A 204 0.97 -30.67 -7.58
CA LEU A 204 0.72 -31.76 -6.63
C LEU A 204 1.83 -32.83 -6.69
N GLU A 205 2.29 -33.18 -7.86
CA GLU A 205 3.41 -34.12 -8.04
C GLU A 205 4.70 -33.57 -7.46
N ASN A 206 5.01 -32.29 -7.73
CA ASN A 206 6.16 -31.61 -7.15
C ASN A 206 6.08 -31.57 -5.62
N GLN A 207 4.90 -31.31 -5.05
CA GLN A 207 4.67 -31.34 -3.61
C GLN A 207 5.00 -32.73 -3.03
N LYS A 208 4.46 -33.78 -3.60
CA LYS A 208 4.76 -35.17 -3.17
C LYS A 208 6.24 -35.48 -3.23
N LYS A 209 6.90 -35.15 -4.36
CA LYS A 209 8.33 -35.37 -4.57
C LYS A 209 9.20 -34.63 -3.57
N MET A 210 8.95 -33.34 -3.35
CA MET A 210 9.75 -32.50 -2.45
C MET A 210 9.54 -32.94 -0.99
N THR A 211 8.29 -33.20 -0.58
CA THR A 211 8.00 -33.68 0.79
C THR A 211 8.65 -35.04 1.06
N ALA A 212 8.63 -35.96 0.10
CA ALA A 212 9.28 -37.26 0.25
C ALA A 212 10.80 -37.15 0.36
N LYS A 213 11.41 -36.19 -0.36
CA LYS A 213 12.87 -36.02 -0.39
C LYS A 213 13.42 -35.23 0.78
N TYR A 214 12.75 -34.16 1.20
CA TYR A 214 13.28 -33.18 2.15
C TYR A 214 12.46 -33.06 3.45
N GLY A 215 11.38 -33.84 3.60
CA GLY A 215 10.47 -33.74 4.74
C GLY A 215 9.47 -32.58 4.57
N LYS A 216 8.47 -32.54 5.46
CA LYS A 216 7.35 -31.58 5.36
C LYS A 216 7.81 -30.13 5.57
N ASP A 217 8.65 -29.89 6.54
CA ASP A 217 9.06 -28.54 6.95
C ASP A 217 10.07 -27.94 5.95
N ALA A 218 11.12 -28.69 5.58
CA ALA A 218 12.11 -28.24 4.58
C ALA A 218 11.51 -28.12 3.17
N SER A 219 10.44 -28.86 2.85
CA SER A 219 9.78 -28.77 1.54
C SER A 219 8.82 -27.56 1.46
N TYR A 220 8.49 -26.95 2.56
CA TYR A 220 7.62 -25.78 2.58
C TYR A 220 8.12 -24.72 1.63
N GLY A 221 7.88 -24.13 0.83
CA GLY A 221 8.48 -23.21 -0.16
C GLY A 221 8.98 -23.90 -1.44
N LEU A 222 9.42 -25.15 -1.39
CA LEU A 222 9.93 -25.88 -2.56
C LEU A 222 8.81 -26.51 -3.42
N VAL A 223 7.59 -26.57 -2.90
CA VAL A 223 6.44 -27.27 -3.48
C VAL A 223 5.63 -26.39 -4.43
N GLN A 224 6.28 -25.82 -5.44
CA GLN A 224 5.65 -24.89 -6.36
C GLN A 224 5.33 -25.55 -7.72
N GLY A 225 4.29 -25.06 -8.39
CA GLY A 225 3.96 -25.38 -9.78
C GLY A 225 4.71 -24.50 -10.78
N PRO A 226 4.25 -24.43 -12.05
CA PRO A 226 4.84 -23.55 -13.07
C PRO A 226 4.86 -22.08 -12.67
N ALA A 227 5.81 -21.32 -13.22
CA ALA A 227 5.94 -19.88 -12.94
C ALA A 227 4.82 -19.03 -13.57
N TYR A 228 4.16 -19.54 -14.59
CA TYR A 228 3.14 -18.81 -15.36
C TYR A 228 2.05 -19.73 -15.90
N GLU A 229 0.91 -19.13 -16.27
CA GLU A 229 -0.22 -19.80 -16.91
C GLU A 229 -1.08 -18.80 -17.70
N ALA A 230 -1.49 -19.21 -18.92
CA ALA A 230 -2.42 -18.50 -19.79
C ALA A 230 -3.63 -19.40 -20.08
N ALA A 231 -4.60 -19.49 -19.18
CA ALA A 231 -5.80 -20.30 -19.39
C ALA A 231 -6.88 -19.49 -20.12
N ASP A 232 -7.57 -20.13 -21.06
CA ASP A 232 -8.76 -19.55 -21.72
C ASP A 232 -9.97 -19.68 -20.80
N VAL A 233 -10.09 -18.74 -19.88
CA VAL A 233 -11.13 -18.69 -18.82
C VAL A 233 -11.58 -17.26 -18.57
N GLU A 234 -12.77 -17.15 -17.95
CA GLU A 234 -13.30 -15.88 -17.47
C GLU A 234 -12.48 -15.32 -16.30
N ASP A 235 -12.51 -13.99 -16.11
CA ASP A 235 -11.75 -13.27 -15.09
C ASP A 235 -11.96 -13.81 -13.67
N HIS A 236 -13.23 -14.14 -13.33
CA HIS A 236 -13.61 -14.60 -11.99
C HIS A 236 -13.11 -16.01 -11.63
N VAL A 237 -12.58 -16.75 -12.59
CA VAL A 237 -11.98 -18.07 -12.32
C VAL A 237 -10.72 -17.90 -11.48
N TYR A 238 -9.92 -16.88 -11.75
CA TYR A 238 -8.80 -16.52 -10.88
C TYR A 238 -9.21 -15.65 -9.70
N GLY A 239 -8.41 -15.70 -8.65
CA GLY A 239 -8.72 -15.08 -7.36
C GLY A 239 -8.97 -13.58 -7.42
N ASP A 240 -8.26 -12.86 -8.28
CA ASP A 240 -8.35 -11.39 -8.34
C ASP A 240 -9.64 -10.91 -9.00
N GLY A 241 -10.08 -11.55 -10.08
CA GLY A 241 -11.39 -11.29 -10.67
C GLY A 241 -12.53 -11.67 -9.74
N PHE A 242 -12.41 -12.81 -9.03
CA PHE A 242 -13.37 -13.21 -7.99
C PHE A 242 -13.44 -12.18 -6.85
N ASN A 243 -12.31 -11.68 -6.37
CA ASN A 243 -12.26 -10.66 -5.32
C ASN A 243 -12.91 -9.34 -5.77
N THR A 244 -12.80 -8.99 -7.05
CA THR A 244 -13.48 -7.82 -7.63
C THR A 244 -15.00 -7.99 -7.60
N GLU A 245 -15.51 -9.15 -7.97
CA GLU A 245 -16.95 -9.45 -7.87
C GLU A 245 -17.45 -9.36 -6.43
N LEU A 246 -16.67 -9.90 -5.48
CA LEU A 246 -16.97 -9.78 -4.05
C LEU A 246 -16.99 -8.34 -3.58
N ALA A 247 -16.02 -7.54 -4.01
CA ALA A 247 -15.92 -6.12 -3.63
C ALA A 247 -17.12 -5.32 -4.14
N ILE A 248 -17.50 -5.51 -5.41
CA ILE A 248 -18.68 -4.88 -6.01
C ILE A 248 -19.95 -5.31 -5.28
N ALA A 249 -20.11 -6.60 -4.99
CA ALA A 249 -21.26 -7.12 -4.26
C ALA A 249 -21.29 -6.63 -2.80
N THR A 250 -20.13 -6.48 -2.15
CA THR A 250 -19.99 -5.90 -0.81
C THR A 250 -20.45 -4.44 -0.80
N LEU A 251 -20.03 -3.67 -1.81
CA LEU A 251 -20.42 -2.26 -1.97
C LEU A 251 -21.94 -2.13 -2.15
N LYS A 252 -22.53 -2.90 -3.07
CA LYS A 252 -24.00 -2.93 -3.30
C LYS A 252 -24.77 -3.30 -2.02
N SER A 253 -24.32 -4.32 -1.30
CA SER A 253 -24.90 -4.73 -0.03
C SER A 253 -24.80 -3.65 1.04
N HIS A 254 -23.65 -2.98 1.16
CA HIS A 254 -23.46 -1.90 2.13
C HIS A 254 -24.44 -0.75 1.88
N LEU A 255 -24.53 -0.28 0.63
CA LEU A 255 -25.43 0.81 0.25
C LEU A 255 -26.90 0.48 0.51
N SER A 256 -27.32 -0.78 0.33
CA SER A 256 -28.70 -1.23 0.61
C SER A 256 -29.03 -1.26 2.10
N TRP A 257 -28.07 -1.57 2.96
CA TRP A 257 -28.32 -1.81 4.39
C TRP A 257 -27.93 -0.64 5.28
N LYS A 258 -26.92 0.16 4.87
CA LYS A 258 -26.34 1.27 5.65
C LYS A 258 -25.94 2.44 4.74
N PRO A 259 -26.89 3.02 3.96
CA PRO A 259 -26.58 4.01 2.93
C PRO A 259 -25.91 5.28 3.46
N ASN A 260 -26.09 5.60 4.73
CA ASN A 260 -25.56 6.80 5.39
C ASN A 260 -24.26 6.55 6.19
N LYS A 261 -23.79 5.29 6.28
CA LYS A 261 -22.56 4.99 7.00
C LYS A 261 -21.38 4.94 6.01
N PRO A 262 -20.29 5.71 6.26
CA PRO A 262 -19.15 5.66 5.35
C PRO A 262 -18.49 4.27 5.39
N LEU A 263 -18.00 3.82 4.25
CA LEU A 263 -17.34 2.53 4.07
C LEU A 263 -15.86 2.72 3.74
N PHE A 264 -14.98 2.01 4.47
CA PHE A 264 -13.62 1.70 4.04
C PHE A 264 -13.64 0.31 3.41
N LEU A 265 -13.43 0.22 2.11
CA LEU A 265 -13.36 -1.03 1.37
C LEU A 265 -11.94 -1.29 0.87
N GLY A 266 -11.27 -2.26 1.49
CA GLY A 266 -9.99 -2.77 1.00
C GLY A 266 -10.21 -3.79 -0.12
N LEU A 267 -9.64 -3.54 -1.30
CA LEU A 267 -9.57 -4.49 -2.43
C LEU A 267 -8.11 -4.81 -2.73
N GLY A 268 -7.68 -6.04 -2.43
CA GLY A 268 -6.30 -6.45 -2.60
C GLY A 268 -6.13 -7.49 -3.70
N PHE A 269 -5.28 -7.20 -4.66
CA PHE A 269 -4.88 -8.08 -5.74
C PHE A 269 -3.60 -8.83 -5.40
N VAL A 270 -3.51 -10.07 -5.86
CA VAL A 270 -2.31 -10.90 -5.74
C VAL A 270 -1.43 -10.76 -7.00
N ARG A 271 -2.03 -10.60 -8.18
CA ARG A 271 -1.24 -10.37 -9.41
C ARG A 271 -0.72 -8.94 -9.43
N PRO A 272 0.50 -8.73 -9.96
CA PRO A 272 1.40 -9.65 -10.66
C PRO A 272 2.35 -10.49 -9.80
N HIS A 273 2.10 -10.75 -8.51
CA HIS A 273 2.91 -11.69 -7.72
C HIS A 273 2.94 -13.10 -8.38
N LEU A 274 4.09 -13.78 -8.26
CA LEU A 274 4.26 -15.18 -8.71
C LEU A 274 3.21 -16.12 -8.05
N ASN A 275 2.70 -17.08 -8.77
CA ASN A 275 2.93 -17.40 -10.20
C ASN A 275 2.17 -16.42 -11.08
N PHE A 276 2.75 -16.04 -12.22
CA PHE A 276 2.15 -15.10 -13.17
C PHE A 276 1.01 -15.78 -13.95
N VAL A 277 -0.19 -15.71 -13.43
CA VAL A 277 -1.37 -16.33 -14.05
C VAL A 277 -2.42 -15.26 -14.36
N ALA A 278 -2.86 -15.26 -15.62
CA ALA A 278 -3.91 -14.39 -16.12
C ALA A 278 -4.73 -15.11 -17.18
N PRO A 279 -6.02 -14.75 -17.38
CA PRO A 279 -6.79 -15.24 -18.52
C PRO A 279 -6.08 -14.96 -19.85
N LYS A 280 -6.17 -15.93 -20.78
CA LYS A 280 -5.48 -15.88 -22.07
C LYS A 280 -5.69 -14.57 -22.84
N LYS A 281 -6.88 -13.97 -22.77
CA LYS A 281 -7.19 -12.69 -23.44
C LYS A 281 -6.24 -11.55 -23.08
N TYR A 282 -5.64 -11.54 -21.87
CA TYR A 282 -4.65 -10.54 -21.47
C TYR A 282 -3.26 -10.85 -21.99
N TRP A 283 -2.93 -12.14 -22.19
CA TRP A 283 -1.72 -12.57 -22.87
C TRP A 283 -1.76 -12.17 -24.34
N ASP A 284 -2.88 -12.38 -25.01
CA ASP A 284 -3.08 -12.06 -26.42
C ASP A 284 -3.01 -10.57 -26.73
N MET A 285 -2.99 -9.71 -25.70
CA MET A 285 -2.75 -8.27 -25.87
C MET A 285 -1.33 -7.93 -26.27
N TYR A 286 -0.36 -8.81 -26.06
CA TYR A 286 1.08 -8.55 -26.22
C TYR A 286 1.71 -9.45 -27.29
N ASP A 287 2.49 -8.84 -28.20
CA ASP A 287 3.40 -9.62 -29.06
C ASP A 287 4.71 -9.87 -28.27
N PRO A 288 5.09 -11.15 -28.00
CA PRO A 288 6.33 -11.47 -27.31
C PRO A 288 7.58 -10.88 -27.99
N LYS A 289 7.54 -10.64 -29.30
CA LYS A 289 8.66 -10.08 -30.06
C LYS A 289 8.94 -8.61 -29.75
N GLU A 290 7.93 -7.88 -29.31
CA GLU A 290 8.04 -6.46 -28.92
C GLU A 290 8.52 -6.29 -27.49
N ILE A 291 8.52 -7.36 -26.68
CA ILE A 291 8.94 -7.31 -25.27
C ILE A 291 10.46 -7.20 -25.21
N GLN A 292 10.94 -6.07 -24.68
CA GLN A 292 12.36 -5.81 -24.47
C GLN A 292 12.81 -6.43 -23.14
N LEU A 293 13.96 -7.09 -23.17
CA LEU A 293 14.61 -7.62 -21.98
C LEU A 293 15.34 -6.50 -21.23
N ALA A 294 15.61 -6.72 -19.94
CA ALA A 294 16.44 -5.82 -19.15
C ALA A 294 17.79 -5.57 -19.83
N SER A 295 18.16 -4.31 -20.00
CA SER A 295 19.45 -3.92 -20.61
C SER A 295 20.61 -4.06 -19.63
N GLN A 296 20.35 -4.00 -18.32
CA GLN A 296 21.33 -4.18 -17.26
C GLN A 296 21.06 -5.48 -16.52
N THR A 297 21.81 -6.51 -16.83
CA THR A 297 21.70 -7.83 -16.20
C THR A 297 22.77 -8.11 -15.16
N ASP A 298 23.78 -7.27 -15.07
CA ASP A 298 24.86 -7.38 -14.09
C ASP A 298 24.54 -6.61 -12.81
N ALA A 299 25.03 -7.12 -11.68
CA ALA A 299 24.97 -6.41 -10.40
C ALA A 299 25.70 -5.05 -10.49
N PRO A 300 25.33 -4.06 -9.66
CA PRO A 300 26.01 -2.76 -9.65
C PRO A 300 27.53 -2.90 -9.46
N LYS A 301 28.31 -2.24 -10.31
CA LYS A 301 29.76 -2.25 -10.17
C LYS A 301 30.18 -1.60 -8.85
N GLY A 302 30.93 -2.33 -8.03
CA GLY A 302 31.30 -1.88 -6.69
C GLY A 302 30.16 -1.88 -5.69
N GLY A 303 29.03 -2.52 -6.01
CA GLY A 303 27.91 -2.70 -5.10
C GLY A 303 28.18 -3.74 -4.01
N ALA A 304 27.27 -3.84 -3.03
CA ALA A 304 27.37 -4.81 -1.97
C ALA A 304 27.03 -6.23 -2.47
N ALA A 305 27.92 -7.20 -2.25
CA ALA A 305 27.66 -8.60 -2.57
C ALA A 305 26.42 -9.15 -1.82
N THR A 306 26.15 -8.61 -0.64
CA THR A 306 24.97 -8.87 0.17
C THR A 306 23.69 -8.23 -0.39
N GLY A 307 23.79 -7.21 -1.24
CA GLY A 307 22.67 -6.43 -1.78
C GLY A 307 21.85 -7.13 -2.86
N ILE A 308 22.38 -8.20 -3.47
CA ILE A 308 21.81 -8.93 -4.61
C ILE A 308 21.50 -10.37 -4.23
N HIS A 309 20.26 -10.78 -4.45
CA HIS A 309 19.82 -12.16 -4.19
C HIS A 309 19.81 -13.05 -5.43
N ALA A 310 19.68 -14.34 -5.20
CA ALA A 310 19.79 -15.36 -6.25
C ALA A 310 18.45 -15.74 -6.90
N SER A 311 17.38 -15.00 -6.68
CA SER A 311 16.03 -15.23 -7.24
C SER A 311 15.41 -16.57 -6.80
N PHE A 312 15.54 -16.90 -5.52
CA PHE A 312 15.03 -18.17 -4.98
C PHE A 312 13.52 -18.31 -5.19
N GLU A 313 12.73 -17.23 -5.04
CA GLU A 313 11.28 -17.24 -5.20
C GLU A 313 10.86 -17.67 -6.62
N LEU A 314 11.60 -17.25 -7.65
CA LEU A 314 11.39 -17.73 -9.01
C LEU A 314 11.93 -19.14 -9.20
N ARG A 315 13.16 -19.42 -8.71
CA ARG A 315 13.86 -20.67 -8.97
C ARG A 315 13.20 -21.90 -8.36
N VAL A 316 12.36 -21.76 -7.36
CA VAL A 316 11.55 -22.89 -6.83
C VAL A 316 10.46 -23.33 -7.81
N ARG A 317 10.07 -22.48 -8.77
CA ARG A 317 9.00 -22.81 -9.72
C ARG A 317 9.41 -23.96 -10.64
N HIS A 318 8.41 -24.74 -11.05
CA HIS A 318 8.61 -25.81 -12.02
C HIS A 318 9.05 -25.23 -13.38
N GLY A 319 10.00 -25.87 -14.05
CA GLY A 319 10.51 -25.41 -15.34
C GLY A 319 11.55 -24.28 -15.28
N ILE A 320 11.83 -23.72 -14.11
CA ILE A 320 12.85 -22.67 -13.95
C ILE A 320 14.21 -23.30 -13.58
N PRO A 321 15.32 -22.87 -14.23
CA PRO A 321 16.66 -23.28 -13.88
C PRO A 321 16.98 -23.04 -12.40
N LYS A 322 17.45 -24.07 -11.70
CA LYS A 322 17.79 -23.98 -10.26
C LYS A 322 19.13 -23.30 -10.04
N TYR A 323 19.95 -23.20 -11.07
CA TYR A 323 21.29 -22.62 -11.07
C TYR A 323 21.58 -21.96 -12.44
N GLY A 324 22.51 -21.01 -12.47
CA GLY A 324 22.91 -20.32 -13.69
C GLY A 324 21.94 -19.24 -14.15
N PRO A 325 22.17 -18.61 -15.31
CA PRO A 325 21.36 -17.52 -15.83
C PRO A 325 19.96 -18.00 -16.27
N ILE A 326 18.97 -17.10 -16.21
CA ILE A 326 17.69 -17.29 -16.86
C ILE A 326 17.87 -16.89 -18.34
N GLY A 327 17.69 -17.85 -19.26
CA GLY A 327 17.88 -17.58 -20.69
C GLY A 327 16.88 -16.59 -21.28
N GLU A 328 17.22 -15.97 -22.39
CA GLU A 328 16.43 -14.88 -23.01
C GLU A 328 14.99 -15.27 -23.32
N ASP A 329 14.76 -16.45 -23.92
CA ASP A 329 13.40 -16.91 -24.27
C ASP A 329 12.52 -17.07 -23.04
N LEU A 330 13.08 -17.63 -21.96
CA LEU A 330 12.38 -17.78 -20.70
C LEU A 330 12.15 -16.41 -20.05
N SER A 331 13.13 -15.52 -20.08
CA SER A 331 13.01 -14.14 -19.58
C SER A 331 11.88 -13.39 -20.32
N ARG A 332 11.83 -13.52 -21.64
CA ARG A 332 10.77 -12.92 -22.46
C ARG A 332 9.39 -13.47 -22.12
N THR A 333 9.30 -14.78 -21.89
CA THR A 333 8.06 -15.44 -21.46
C THR A 333 7.61 -14.96 -20.07
N LEU A 334 8.53 -14.81 -19.14
CA LEU A 334 8.22 -14.30 -17.77
C LEU A 334 7.78 -12.83 -17.79
N LEU A 335 8.42 -11.99 -18.63
CA LEU A 335 8.00 -10.60 -18.85
C LEU A 335 6.59 -10.53 -19.45
N HIS A 336 6.33 -11.34 -20.49
CA HIS A 336 5.01 -11.46 -21.10
C HIS A 336 3.94 -11.82 -20.05
N ALA A 337 4.25 -12.81 -19.24
CA ALA A 337 3.38 -13.26 -18.15
C ALA A 337 3.12 -12.16 -17.12
N TYR A 338 4.14 -11.40 -16.75
CA TYR A 338 4.02 -10.25 -15.83
C TYR A 338 3.11 -9.17 -16.42
N TYR A 339 3.34 -8.75 -17.67
CA TYR A 339 2.49 -7.75 -18.33
C TYR A 339 1.05 -8.22 -18.52
N ALA A 340 0.82 -9.48 -18.83
CA ALA A 340 -0.53 -10.04 -18.87
C ALA A 340 -1.24 -9.95 -17.51
N CYS A 341 -0.51 -10.20 -16.41
CA CYS A 341 -1.03 -10.01 -15.06
C CYS A 341 -1.32 -8.53 -14.74
N VAL A 342 -0.48 -7.61 -15.18
CA VAL A 342 -0.73 -6.15 -15.04
C VAL A 342 -2.02 -5.74 -15.73
N SER A 343 -2.21 -6.14 -17.00
CA SER A 343 -3.45 -5.83 -17.74
C SER A 343 -4.69 -6.50 -17.15
N TYR A 344 -4.54 -7.70 -16.62
CA TYR A 344 -5.63 -8.39 -15.92
C TYR A 344 -6.09 -7.63 -14.68
N VAL A 345 -5.15 -7.18 -13.83
CA VAL A 345 -5.48 -6.40 -12.63
C VAL A 345 -6.01 -5.02 -13.00
N ASP A 346 -5.44 -4.37 -14.01
CA ASP A 346 -5.94 -3.10 -14.54
C ASP A 346 -7.41 -3.18 -14.93
N ALA A 347 -7.81 -4.24 -15.65
CA ALA A 347 -9.20 -4.47 -16.02
C ALA A 347 -10.11 -4.66 -14.78
N GLN A 348 -9.62 -5.33 -13.72
CA GLN A 348 -10.38 -5.49 -12.49
C GLN A 348 -10.58 -4.14 -11.76
N ILE A 349 -9.56 -3.29 -11.77
CA ILE A 349 -9.65 -1.93 -11.21
C ILE A 349 -10.69 -1.12 -11.99
N GLY A 350 -10.68 -1.20 -13.33
CA GLY A 350 -11.69 -0.58 -14.18
C GLY A 350 -13.12 -0.99 -13.83
N ARG A 351 -13.35 -2.30 -13.64
CA ARG A 351 -14.65 -2.83 -13.18
C ARG A 351 -15.09 -2.24 -11.84
N MET A 352 -14.16 -2.12 -10.91
CA MET A 352 -14.48 -1.58 -9.57
C MET A 352 -14.78 -0.07 -9.62
N VAL A 353 -14.02 0.69 -10.40
CA VAL A 353 -14.23 2.14 -10.57
C VAL A 353 -15.55 2.42 -11.30
N ASN A 354 -15.86 1.66 -12.36
CA ASN A 354 -17.15 1.75 -13.06
C ASN A 354 -18.33 1.43 -12.12
N ALA A 355 -18.17 0.48 -11.22
CA ALA A 355 -19.22 0.18 -10.22
C ALA A 355 -19.52 1.36 -9.28
N LEU A 356 -18.53 2.21 -8.95
CA LEU A 356 -18.77 3.45 -8.20
C LEU A 356 -19.62 4.45 -9.01
N ASP A 357 -19.33 4.56 -10.32
CA ASP A 357 -20.07 5.44 -11.23
C ASP A 357 -21.53 4.94 -11.40
N GLU A 358 -21.73 3.65 -11.67
CA GLU A 358 -23.05 3.02 -11.79
C GLU A 358 -23.91 3.15 -10.53
N LEU A 359 -23.28 3.16 -9.37
CA LEU A 359 -23.96 3.29 -8.07
C LEU A 359 -24.12 4.76 -7.63
N GLY A 360 -23.64 5.72 -8.42
CA GLY A 360 -23.75 7.14 -8.13
C GLY A 360 -23.04 7.61 -6.85
N ILE A 361 -21.95 6.93 -6.45
CA ILE A 361 -21.22 7.23 -5.20
C ILE A 361 -19.78 7.69 -5.45
N ARG A 362 -19.34 7.80 -6.70
CA ARG A 362 -17.98 8.22 -7.00
C ARG A 362 -17.63 9.55 -6.37
N ASP A 363 -18.50 10.55 -6.49
CA ASP A 363 -18.30 11.90 -5.97
C ASP A 363 -18.31 11.99 -4.44
N ASN A 364 -18.52 10.86 -3.75
CA ASN A 364 -18.36 10.73 -2.29
C ASN A 364 -17.42 9.59 -1.91
N THR A 365 -16.43 9.28 -2.76
CA THR A 365 -15.50 8.17 -2.53
C THR A 365 -14.07 8.61 -2.84
N ILE A 366 -13.16 8.46 -1.88
CA ILE A 366 -11.71 8.56 -2.10
C ILE A 366 -11.26 7.25 -2.72
N ILE A 367 -10.52 7.32 -3.81
CA ILE A 367 -9.90 6.15 -4.46
C ILE A 367 -8.39 6.28 -4.33
N ILE A 368 -7.74 5.28 -3.74
CA ILE A 368 -6.29 5.20 -3.66
C ILE A 368 -5.82 3.83 -4.14
N VAL A 369 -4.85 3.84 -5.07
CA VAL A 369 -4.26 2.64 -5.67
C VAL A 369 -2.76 2.66 -5.42
N TRP A 370 -2.22 1.55 -4.92
CA TRP A 370 -0.81 1.44 -4.55
C TRP A 370 -0.26 0.03 -4.75
N GLY A 371 1.03 -0.04 -5.11
CA GLY A 371 1.82 -1.27 -5.03
C GLY A 371 2.46 -1.42 -3.66
N ASP A 372 2.59 -2.65 -3.14
CA ASP A 372 3.21 -2.85 -1.81
C ASP A 372 4.73 -2.80 -1.84
N HIS A 373 5.35 -3.20 -2.92
CA HIS A 373 6.76 -3.05 -3.31
C HIS A 373 6.92 -3.30 -4.80
N GLY A 374 8.09 -3.01 -5.35
CA GLY A 374 8.43 -3.31 -6.73
C GLY A 374 8.89 -4.75 -6.95
N TRP A 375 9.42 -5.01 -8.14
CA TRP A 375 9.86 -6.33 -8.58
C TRP A 375 10.91 -6.21 -9.69
N HIS A 376 12.07 -6.87 -9.57
CA HIS A 376 13.04 -7.00 -10.65
C HIS A 376 12.54 -7.99 -11.69
N LEU A 377 12.70 -7.66 -12.94
CA LEU A 377 12.32 -8.46 -14.12
C LEU A 377 13.54 -8.83 -14.98
N GLY A 378 14.67 -9.15 -14.32
CA GLY A 378 15.94 -9.48 -14.93
C GLY A 378 17.02 -8.42 -14.73
N GLU A 379 16.65 -7.21 -14.31
CA GLU A 379 17.63 -6.18 -13.98
C GLU A 379 18.54 -6.65 -12.84
N MET A 380 19.82 -6.31 -12.93
CA MET A 380 20.87 -6.72 -12.00
C MET A 380 21.00 -8.26 -11.88
N GLY A 381 20.47 -9.02 -12.87
CA GLY A 381 20.39 -10.48 -12.82
C GLY A 381 19.37 -11.05 -11.86
N VAL A 382 18.49 -10.22 -11.33
CA VAL A 382 17.51 -10.54 -10.29
C VAL A 382 16.11 -10.70 -10.87
N TRP A 383 15.38 -11.71 -10.39
CA TRP A 383 13.94 -11.91 -10.61
C TRP A 383 13.26 -12.01 -9.26
N GLY A 384 12.75 -10.89 -8.79
CA GLY A 384 12.15 -10.81 -7.45
C GLY A 384 12.13 -9.39 -6.87
N LYS A 385 11.71 -9.33 -5.65
CA LYS A 385 11.71 -8.15 -4.79
C LYS A 385 12.96 -8.15 -3.89
N ALA A 386 12.83 -7.87 -2.64
CA ALA A 386 13.78 -8.17 -1.59
C ALA A 386 15.17 -7.51 -1.77
N THR A 387 15.24 -6.30 -2.32
CA THR A 387 16.47 -5.51 -2.41
C THR A 387 16.26 -4.09 -1.90
N ASN A 388 17.35 -3.35 -1.70
CA ASN A 388 17.32 -1.93 -1.29
C ASN A 388 17.38 -0.94 -2.48
N TYR A 389 17.24 -1.43 -3.71
CA TYR A 389 17.36 -0.63 -4.93
C TYR A 389 16.03 -0.02 -5.38
N GLU A 390 16.11 0.96 -6.28
CA GLU A 390 14.96 1.71 -6.80
C GLU A 390 13.84 0.79 -7.30
N ILE A 391 14.19 -0.24 -8.08
CA ILE A 391 13.24 -1.17 -8.72
C ILE A 391 12.38 -1.91 -7.70
N ALA A 392 12.92 -2.27 -6.54
CA ALA A 392 12.19 -2.98 -5.50
C ALA A 392 11.51 -2.04 -4.50
N ALA A 393 12.09 -0.88 -4.22
CA ALA A 393 11.58 0.04 -3.20
C ALA A 393 10.53 1.03 -3.73
N ARG A 394 10.64 1.46 -5.01
CA ARG A 394 9.70 2.39 -5.64
C ARG A 394 8.44 1.68 -6.09
N VAL A 395 7.29 2.29 -5.81
CA VAL A 395 5.97 1.71 -6.07
C VAL A 395 5.06 2.69 -6.79
N PRO A 396 4.07 2.23 -7.57
CA PRO A 396 3.01 3.09 -8.07
C PRO A 396 2.12 3.55 -6.91
N LEU A 397 1.71 4.82 -6.99
CA LEU A 397 0.73 5.43 -6.10
C LEU A 397 -0.09 6.44 -6.88
N VAL A 398 -1.41 6.22 -6.92
CA VAL A 398 -2.37 7.13 -7.52
C VAL A 398 -3.50 7.38 -6.53
N ILE A 399 -3.87 8.66 -6.35
CA ILE A 399 -5.02 9.03 -5.54
C ILE A 399 -5.99 9.90 -6.34
N TRP A 400 -7.26 9.66 -6.13
CA TRP A 400 -8.35 10.51 -6.61
C TRP A 400 -9.27 10.86 -5.43
N THR A 401 -9.61 12.14 -5.30
CA THR A 401 -10.60 12.61 -4.33
C THR A 401 -11.58 13.59 -5.01
N PRO A 402 -12.83 13.71 -4.51
CA PRO A 402 -13.82 14.61 -5.09
C PRO A 402 -13.38 16.09 -5.11
N GLU A 403 -12.64 16.53 -4.12
CA GLU A 403 -12.33 17.95 -3.88
C GLU A 403 -10.90 18.35 -4.26
N MET A 404 -10.05 17.41 -4.71
CA MET A 404 -8.68 17.70 -5.07
C MET A 404 -8.57 18.70 -6.23
N LYS A 405 -7.58 19.60 -6.16
CA LYS A 405 -7.29 20.58 -7.22
C LYS A 405 -6.28 20.06 -8.25
N ALA A 406 -5.33 19.24 -7.82
CA ALA A 406 -4.25 18.70 -8.67
C ALA A 406 -4.71 17.53 -9.56
N ARG A 407 -5.86 17.66 -10.20
CA ARG A 407 -6.42 16.63 -11.10
C ARG A 407 -5.59 16.48 -12.36
N GLY A 408 -5.26 15.24 -12.71
CA GLY A 408 -4.48 14.90 -13.89
C GLY A 408 -3.02 15.35 -13.83
N ARG A 409 -2.55 15.72 -12.64
CA ARG A 409 -1.17 16.13 -12.40
C ARG A 409 -0.31 14.96 -11.93
N LYS A 410 0.99 15.15 -12.05
CA LYS A 410 2.01 14.29 -11.44
C LYS A 410 2.79 15.09 -10.41
N THR A 411 3.34 14.42 -9.40
CA THR A 411 4.24 15.04 -8.43
C THR A 411 5.57 14.30 -8.34
N GLN A 412 6.65 15.07 -8.24
CA GLN A 412 8.01 14.58 -7.94
C GLN A 412 8.29 14.54 -6.44
N ALA A 413 7.32 14.86 -5.59
CA ALA A 413 7.48 14.81 -4.15
C ALA A 413 7.83 13.40 -3.68
N LEU A 414 8.85 13.28 -2.82
CA LEU A 414 9.22 12.02 -2.18
C LEU A 414 8.18 11.67 -1.10
N VAL A 415 7.45 10.59 -1.29
CA VAL A 415 6.46 10.10 -0.32
C VAL A 415 6.72 8.65 0.06
N GLU A 416 6.23 8.28 1.21
CA GLU A 416 6.34 6.92 1.77
C GLU A 416 4.94 6.29 1.87
N LEU A 417 4.82 4.97 1.72
CA LEU A 417 3.52 4.30 1.86
C LEU A 417 2.90 4.52 3.26
N LEU A 418 3.70 4.64 4.30
CA LEU A 418 3.20 4.95 5.65
C LEU A 418 2.56 6.35 5.77
N ASP A 419 2.79 7.25 4.79
CA ASP A 419 2.13 8.56 4.71
C ASP A 419 0.64 8.46 4.36
N MET A 420 0.21 7.32 3.80
CA MET A 420 -1.19 7.10 3.44
C MET A 420 -2.12 7.06 4.66
N TYR A 421 -1.67 6.53 5.80
CA TYR A 421 -2.49 6.49 7.00
C TYR A 421 -2.89 7.91 7.48
N PRO A 422 -1.95 8.82 7.79
CA PRO A 422 -2.32 10.19 8.17
C PRO A 422 -3.10 10.92 7.07
N THR A 423 -2.79 10.67 5.79
CA THR A 423 -3.52 11.29 4.67
C THR A 423 -4.98 10.86 4.62
N LEU A 424 -5.26 9.56 4.76
CA LEU A 424 -6.64 9.06 4.75
C LEU A 424 -7.42 9.50 5.99
N CYS A 425 -6.76 9.66 7.14
CA CYS A 425 -7.41 10.25 8.32
C CYS A 425 -7.81 11.70 8.08
N GLU A 426 -6.91 12.52 7.54
CA GLU A 426 -7.17 13.92 7.23
C GLU A 426 -8.31 14.07 6.22
N LEU A 427 -8.28 13.32 5.10
CA LEU A 427 -9.34 13.30 4.10
C LEU A 427 -10.68 12.79 4.63
N ALA A 428 -10.66 11.91 5.62
CA ALA A 428 -11.86 11.39 6.29
C ALA A 428 -12.40 12.31 7.39
N GLY A 429 -11.69 13.38 7.70
CA GLY A 429 -12.03 14.29 8.81
C GLY A 429 -11.98 13.59 10.17
N VAL A 430 -10.98 12.72 10.40
CA VAL A 430 -10.76 12.04 11.68
C VAL A 430 -9.41 12.44 12.26
N PRO A 431 -9.27 12.53 13.60
CA PRO A 431 -8.02 12.93 14.24
C PRO A 431 -6.90 11.93 13.95
N LEU A 432 -5.66 12.39 14.00
CA LEU A 432 -4.49 11.55 13.82
C LEU A 432 -4.12 10.85 15.14
N PRO A 433 -3.82 9.53 15.13
CA PRO A 433 -3.19 8.87 16.28
C PRO A 433 -1.76 9.36 16.51
N ASP A 434 -1.32 9.41 17.76
CA ASP A 434 -0.01 9.94 18.17
C ASP A 434 1.19 9.06 17.71
N HIS A 435 0.96 7.78 17.42
CA HIS A 435 2.02 6.83 17.07
C HIS A 435 2.47 6.88 15.59
N LEU A 436 1.85 7.72 14.77
CA LEU A 436 2.14 7.77 13.34
C LEU A 436 3.53 8.37 13.06
N GLU A 437 4.31 7.69 12.24
CA GLU A 437 5.62 8.16 11.76
C GLU A 437 5.54 8.78 10.34
N GLY A 438 4.39 8.65 9.68
CA GLY A 438 4.10 9.25 8.37
C GLY A 438 3.68 10.71 8.44
N ARG A 439 3.76 11.38 7.29
CA ARG A 439 3.29 12.75 7.09
C ARG A 439 2.18 12.77 6.05
N SER A 440 1.02 13.33 6.40
CA SER A 440 -0.09 13.49 5.45
C SER A 440 0.35 14.28 4.21
N PHE A 441 0.09 13.72 3.03
CA PHE A 441 0.35 14.39 1.76
C PHE A 441 -0.89 15.10 1.18
N VAL A 442 -1.92 15.37 1.98
CA VAL A 442 -3.08 16.16 1.55
C VAL A 442 -2.68 17.50 0.90
N PRO A 443 -1.67 18.25 1.41
CA PRO A 443 -1.23 19.47 0.75
C PRO A 443 -0.79 19.30 -0.71
N LEU A 444 -0.25 18.13 -1.09
CA LEU A 444 0.12 17.83 -2.47
C LEU A 444 -1.09 17.64 -3.40
N LEU A 445 -2.28 17.36 -2.86
CA LEU A 445 -3.52 17.26 -3.63
C LEU A 445 -3.99 18.63 -4.13
N ASP A 446 -3.51 19.70 -3.51
CA ASP A 446 -3.79 21.08 -3.89
C ASP A 446 -2.65 21.67 -4.74
N ASP A 447 -1.40 21.50 -4.26
CA ASP A 447 -0.18 21.96 -4.91
C ASP A 447 0.85 20.83 -5.01
N PRO A 448 0.90 20.10 -6.13
CA PRO A 448 1.78 18.94 -6.31
C PRO A 448 3.26 19.30 -6.47
N ASP A 449 3.58 20.56 -6.72
CA ASP A 449 4.94 21.05 -6.97
C ASP A 449 5.60 21.66 -5.73
N GLN A 450 4.87 21.75 -4.60
CA GLN A 450 5.42 22.31 -3.38
C GLN A 450 6.57 21.48 -2.80
N GLN A 451 7.46 22.15 -2.06
CA GLN A 451 8.55 21.47 -1.36
C GLN A 451 8.03 20.47 -0.32
N TRP A 452 8.58 19.26 -0.34
CA TRP A 452 8.14 18.17 0.50
C TRP A 452 9.28 17.55 1.32
N LYS A 453 9.26 16.24 1.55
CA LYS A 453 10.32 15.53 2.24
C LYS A 453 11.64 15.62 1.47
N LYS A 454 12.75 15.85 2.18
CA LYS A 454 14.09 15.84 1.58
C LYS A 454 14.61 14.43 1.30
N ALA A 455 14.09 13.44 2.01
CA ALA A 455 14.45 12.05 1.85
C ALA A 455 13.32 11.12 2.37
N VAL A 456 13.35 9.89 1.89
CA VAL A 456 12.52 8.76 2.34
C VAL A 456 13.40 7.58 2.72
N LEU A 457 12.95 6.76 3.66
CA LEU A 457 13.71 5.66 4.21
C LEU A 457 13.03 4.32 3.90
N SER A 458 13.76 3.45 3.22
CA SER A 458 13.44 2.02 3.07
C SER A 458 14.51 1.17 3.74
N GLN A 459 14.21 -0.10 4.00
CA GLN A 459 15.18 -1.04 4.54
C GLN A 459 14.97 -2.43 3.95
N PHE A 460 16.01 -3.28 3.98
CA PHE A 460 15.88 -4.72 3.74
C PHE A 460 17.03 -5.47 4.42
N PRO A 461 16.74 -6.57 5.16
CA PRO A 461 17.79 -7.39 5.75
C PRO A 461 18.47 -8.21 4.66
N ASN A 462 19.78 -8.18 4.63
CA ASN A 462 20.68 -8.94 3.74
C ASN A 462 19.99 -9.73 2.59
N PRO A 463 19.70 -9.11 1.44
CA PRO A 463 18.98 -9.76 0.32
C PRO A 463 19.54 -11.13 -0.07
N ALA A 464 20.84 -11.26 -0.11
CA ALA A 464 21.51 -12.48 -0.57
C ALA A 464 21.23 -13.70 0.30
N LEU A 465 21.04 -13.52 1.62
CA LEU A 465 20.82 -14.61 2.57
C LEU A 465 19.41 -14.62 3.18
N ARG A 466 18.60 -13.60 2.93
CA ARG A 466 17.24 -13.46 3.49
C ARG A 466 16.16 -13.18 2.43
N GLU A 467 16.45 -13.38 1.16
CA GLU A 467 15.46 -13.21 0.09
C GLU A 467 14.20 -14.04 0.33
N TRP A 468 14.36 -15.26 0.81
CA TRP A 468 13.27 -16.20 0.99
C TRP A 468 12.29 -15.74 2.05
N ALA A 469 11.26 -15.01 1.62
CA ALA A 469 10.26 -14.37 2.48
C ALA A 469 10.87 -13.47 3.58
N ALA A 470 12.06 -12.92 3.35
CA ALA A 470 12.94 -12.24 4.29
C ALA A 470 13.37 -13.07 5.52
N ASN A 471 13.12 -14.37 5.52
CA ASN A 471 13.63 -15.27 6.56
C ASN A 471 15.08 -15.65 6.29
N PRO A 472 15.87 -15.94 7.33
CA PRO A 472 17.17 -16.57 7.16
C PRO A 472 17.08 -17.86 6.34
N LEU A 473 18.09 -18.12 5.54
CA LEU A 473 18.18 -19.40 4.81
C LEU A 473 18.41 -20.52 5.83
N SER A 474 17.37 -21.28 6.12
CA SER A 474 17.47 -22.38 7.10
C SER A 474 18.56 -23.40 6.73
N PRO A 475 19.17 -24.08 7.70
CA PRO A 475 20.11 -25.17 7.43
C PRO A 475 19.54 -26.20 6.44
N GLY A 476 18.25 -26.53 6.54
CA GLY A 476 17.57 -27.42 5.62
C GLY A 476 17.56 -26.92 4.17
N MET A 477 17.53 -25.60 3.91
CA MET A 477 17.65 -25.05 2.55
C MET A 477 19.04 -25.33 1.95
N ARG A 478 20.10 -25.26 2.73
CA ARG A 478 21.48 -25.58 2.32
C ARG A 478 21.66 -27.03 1.93
N GLU A 479 20.84 -27.93 2.46
CA GLU A 479 20.83 -29.37 2.14
C GLU A 479 19.95 -29.71 0.94
N THR A 480 19.23 -28.74 0.37
CA THR A 480 18.43 -28.92 -0.83
C THR A 480 19.25 -28.75 -2.11
N PHE A 481 18.58 -28.78 -3.26
CA PHE A 481 19.20 -28.48 -4.56
C PHE A 481 19.71 -27.03 -4.66
N PHE A 482 19.42 -26.16 -3.68
CA PHE A 482 19.95 -24.80 -3.59
C PHE A 482 21.29 -24.71 -2.86
N GLY A 483 21.78 -25.79 -2.23
CA GLY A 483 23.04 -25.77 -1.49
C GLY A 483 24.23 -25.20 -2.26
N PRO A 484 24.48 -25.60 -3.53
CA PRO A 484 25.56 -25.01 -4.33
C PRO A 484 25.40 -23.49 -4.54
N LEU A 485 24.19 -23.04 -4.87
CA LEU A 485 23.89 -21.63 -5.10
C LEU A 485 24.10 -20.79 -3.82
N ILE A 486 23.69 -21.30 -2.67
CA ILE A 486 23.89 -20.63 -1.37
C ILE A 486 25.38 -20.51 -1.04
N LYS A 487 26.17 -21.58 -1.29
CA LYS A 487 27.62 -21.55 -1.08
C LYS A 487 28.31 -20.49 -1.94
N ASP A 488 27.90 -20.34 -3.21
CA ASP A 488 28.47 -19.32 -4.09
C ASP A 488 28.11 -17.91 -3.61
N VAL A 489 26.88 -17.71 -3.10
CA VAL A 489 26.46 -16.43 -2.51
C VAL A 489 27.30 -16.10 -1.28
N GLU A 490 27.46 -17.06 -0.35
CA GLU A 490 28.28 -16.87 0.86
C GLU A 490 29.74 -16.58 0.51
N ALA A 491 30.30 -17.30 -0.46
CA ALA A 491 31.69 -17.09 -0.90
C ALA A 491 31.91 -15.66 -1.43
N ARG A 492 31.01 -15.12 -2.23
CA ARG A 492 31.10 -13.74 -2.74
C ARG A 492 31.03 -12.70 -1.62
N ILE A 493 30.14 -12.91 -0.63
CA ILE A 493 30.06 -12.00 0.52
C ILE A 493 31.35 -12.08 1.34
N ALA A 494 31.84 -13.30 1.62
CA ALA A 494 33.06 -13.49 2.39
C ALA A 494 34.29 -12.88 1.70
N GLU A 495 34.40 -13.03 0.36
CA GLU A 495 35.46 -12.40 -0.42
C GLU A 495 35.42 -10.87 -0.31
N GLN A 496 34.25 -10.25 -0.40
CA GLN A 496 34.10 -8.79 -0.31
C GLN A 496 34.36 -8.26 1.12
N GLN A 497 33.95 -8.99 2.15
CA GLN A 497 34.00 -8.54 3.53
C GLN A 497 35.31 -8.91 4.27
N GLY A 498 36.07 -9.89 3.74
CA GLY A 498 37.31 -10.34 4.37
C GLY A 498 37.10 -10.76 5.82
N ASP A 499 37.91 -10.24 6.73
CA ASP A 499 37.86 -10.54 8.16
C ASP A 499 36.55 -10.13 8.87
N ALA A 500 35.75 -9.25 8.24
CA ALA A 500 34.43 -8.85 8.79
C ALA A 500 33.31 -9.87 8.51
N TRP A 501 33.60 -10.92 7.71
CA TRP A 501 32.62 -11.95 7.43
C TRP A 501 32.31 -12.80 8.66
N ASP A 502 31.08 -12.76 9.09
CA ASP A 502 30.50 -13.63 10.10
C ASP A 502 29.10 -14.05 9.67
N ARG A 503 28.86 -15.36 9.53
CA ARG A 503 27.57 -15.86 9.03
C ARG A 503 26.41 -15.45 9.92
N GLU A 504 26.56 -15.53 11.23
CA GLU A 504 25.51 -15.17 12.18
C GLU A 504 25.13 -13.69 12.05
N LEU A 505 26.13 -12.81 11.99
CA LEU A 505 25.92 -11.39 11.75
C LEU A 505 25.20 -11.13 10.42
N PHE A 506 25.74 -11.68 9.33
CA PHE A 506 25.23 -11.38 7.98
C PHE A 506 23.87 -12.01 7.71
N GLU A 507 23.58 -13.20 8.19
CA GLU A 507 22.29 -13.87 7.99
C GLU A 507 21.19 -13.32 8.92
N ASN A 508 21.51 -13.06 10.20
CA ASN A 508 20.49 -12.77 11.21
C ASN A 508 20.39 -11.30 11.60
N HIS A 509 21.46 -10.52 11.44
CA HIS A 509 21.55 -9.18 12.03
C HIS A 509 21.91 -8.07 11.05
N LEU A 510 22.33 -8.37 9.84
CA LEU A 510 22.68 -7.34 8.85
C LEU A 510 21.43 -6.74 8.23
N MET A 511 21.29 -5.42 8.35
CA MET A 511 20.23 -4.64 7.71
C MET A 511 20.83 -3.61 6.76
N GLY A 512 20.29 -3.51 5.55
CA GLY A 512 20.53 -2.40 4.64
C GLY A 512 19.48 -1.31 4.85
N TYR A 513 19.90 -0.12 5.25
CA TYR A 513 19.06 1.06 5.33
C TYR A 513 19.29 1.93 4.12
N SER A 514 18.25 2.18 3.33
CA SER A 514 18.28 2.88 2.05
C SER A 514 17.61 4.24 2.17
N LEU A 515 18.41 5.31 2.14
CA LEU A 515 17.94 6.69 2.14
C LEU A 515 17.88 7.22 0.71
N ARG A 516 16.68 7.53 0.20
CA ARG A 516 16.44 8.11 -1.13
C ARG A 516 16.18 9.61 -1.00
N THR A 517 17.04 10.42 -1.57
CA THR A 517 16.90 11.89 -1.71
C THR A 517 16.46 12.26 -3.14
N ASP A 518 16.38 13.54 -3.48
CA ASP A 518 16.08 13.95 -4.86
C ASP A 518 17.09 13.40 -5.87
N ARG A 519 18.37 13.39 -5.50
CA ARG A 519 19.46 12.98 -6.39
C ARG A 519 20.03 11.61 -6.07
N TYR A 520 20.23 11.30 -4.79
CA TYR A 520 21.00 10.13 -4.38
C TYR A 520 20.16 9.05 -3.74
N ARG A 521 20.56 7.81 -3.99
CA ARG A 521 20.26 6.68 -3.10
C ARG A 521 21.53 6.33 -2.35
N PHE A 522 21.42 6.32 -1.02
CA PHE A 522 22.48 5.92 -0.10
C PHE A 522 22.04 4.69 0.65
N VAL A 523 22.79 3.57 0.56
CA VAL A 523 22.52 2.34 1.31
C VAL A 523 23.63 2.13 2.32
N SER A 524 23.24 1.96 3.58
CA SER A 524 24.15 1.71 4.71
C SER A 524 23.87 0.32 5.28
N TRP A 525 24.83 -0.59 5.14
CA TRP A 525 24.76 -1.95 5.64
C TRP A 525 25.30 -2.01 7.06
N ARG A 526 24.44 -2.36 8.03
CA ARG A 526 24.76 -2.28 9.46
C ARG A 526 24.22 -3.47 10.24
N ASP A 527 24.87 -3.79 11.37
CA ASP A 527 24.26 -4.61 12.41
C ASP A 527 23.07 -3.84 13.01
N HIS A 528 21.85 -4.34 12.81
CA HIS A 528 20.63 -3.65 13.26
C HIS A 528 20.49 -3.59 14.80
N ARG A 529 21.25 -4.41 15.55
CA ARG A 529 21.31 -4.35 17.02
C ARG A 529 22.02 -3.10 17.50
N ASN A 530 22.93 -2.53 16.67
CA ASN A 530 23.64 -1.29 16.96
C ASN A 530 23.66 -0.37 15.72
N LYS A 531 22.54 0.25 15.41
CA LYS A 531 22.35 1.11 14.23
C LYS A 531 23.26 2.33 14.20
N LYS A 532 23.85 2.73 15.37
CA LYS A 532 24.78 3.87 15.46
C LYS A 532 26.24 3.48 15.24
N ALA A 533 26.56 2.17 15.19
CA ALA A 533 27.88 1.71 14.81
C ALA A 533 28.23 2.11 13.37
N PRO A 534 29.51 2.17 13.01
CA PRO A 534 29.93 2.35 11.62
C PRO A 534 29.30 1.30 10.71
N ALA A 535 28.98 1.71 9.46
CA ALA A 535 28.52 0.75 8.47
C ALA A 535 29.62 -0.25 8.12
N LEU A 536 29.23 -1.50 7.91
CA LEU A 536 30.12 -2.55 7.40
C LEU A 536 30.40 -2.36 5.91
N PHE A 537 29.44 -1.78 5.19
CA PHE A 537 29.55 -1.43 3.79
C PHE A 537 28.62 -0.26 3.44
N THR A 538 28.95 0.53 2.44
CA THR A 538 28.13 1.65 1.97
C THR A 538 28.01 1.65 0.45
N GLU A 539 26.83 2.02 -0.03
CA GLU A 539 26.58 2.25 -1.45
C GLU A 539 26.00 3.65 -1.65
N LEU A 540 26.39 4.27 -2.74
CA LEU A 540 25.86 5.55 -3.17
C LEU A 540 25.61 5.52 -4.68
N TYR A 541 24.37 5.81 -5.09
CA TYR A 541 23.96 5.89 -6.49
C TYR A 541 23.49 7.30 -6.82
N ASP A 542 23.97 7.86 -7.94
CA ASP A 542 23.69 9.22 -8.37
C ASP A 542 22.62 9.22 -9.47
N HIS A 543 21.37 9.36 -9.10
CA HIS A 543 20.23 9.26 -10.02
C HIS A 543 20.15 10.36 -11.08
N GLU A 544 20.94 11.43 -10.96
CA GLU A 544 21.08 12.43 -12.02
C GLU A 544 21.83 11.87 -13.23
N HIS A 545 22.77 10.94 -13.01
CA HIS A 545 23.63 10.37 -14.05
C HIS A 545 23.44 8.86 -14.25
N ASP A 546 22.94 8.18 -13.24
CA ASP A 546 22.77 6.72 -13.19
C ASP A 546 21.44 6.34 -12.51
N PRO A 547 20.29 6.60 -13.16
CA PRO A 547 18.98 6.33 -12.59
C PRO A 547 18.68 4.82 -12.41
N THR A 548 19.48 3.95 -13.04
CA THR A 548 19.37 2.49 -12.97
C THR A 548 20.31 1.84 -11.96
N GLU A 549 21.09 2.66 -11.22
CA GLU A 549 21.94 2.22 -10.11
C GLU A 549 23.01 1.19 -10.55
N THR A 550 23.72 1.49 -11.65
CA THR A 550 24.72 0.59 -12.23
C THR A 550 26.09 0.65 -11.58
N ILE A 551 26.42 1.79 -10.93
CA ILE A 551 27.74 2.04 -10.37
C ILE A 551 27.64 2.65 -8.97
N ASN A 552 28.21 1.95 -7.97
CA ASN A 552 28.42 2.51 -6.66
C ASN A 552 29.54 3.60 -6.71
N VAL A 553 29.18 4.83 -6.34
CA VAL A 553 30.11 5.98 -6.35
C VAL A 553 30.50 6.43 -4.94
N ALA A 554 30.26 5.63 -3.90
CA ALA A 554 30.53 5.96 -2.50
C ALA A 554 31.98 6.43 -2.28
N ASP A 555 32.96 5.69 -2.80
CA ASP A 555 34.38 6.03 -2.67
C ASP A 555 34.78 7.32 -3.40
N ARG A 556 34.02 7.70 -4.43
CA ARG A 556 34.29 8.92 -5.22
C ARG A 556 33.65 10.17 -4.62
N LYS A 557 32.68 10.00 -3.70
CA LYS A 557 31.88 11.08 -3.11
C LYS A 557 31.79 10.96 -1.57
N PRO A 558 32.94 10.91 -0.85
CA PRO A 558 32.97 10.64 0.60
C PRO A 558 32.23 11.72 1.41
N ASP A 559 32.24 12.99 0.96
CA ASP A 559 31.51 14.06 1.65
C ASP A 559 29.99 13.87 1.59
N VAL A 560 29.47 13.42 0.42
CA VAL A 560 28.04 13.10 0.26
C VAL A 560 27.66 11.91 1.14
N VAL A 561 28.50 10.86 1.17
CA VAL A 561 28.31 9.71 2.07
C VAL A 561 28.23 10.15 3.52
N LYS A 562 29.14 11.02 3.98
CA LYS A 562 29.14 11.55 5.35
C LYS A 562 27.88 12.34 5.69
N GLU A 563 27.42 13.19 4.76
CA GLU A 563 26.19 13.98 4.94
C GLU A 563 24.96 13.07 5.04
N LEU A 564 24.81 12.13 4.10
CA LEU A 564 23.66 11.22 4.07
C LEU A 564 23.68 10.23 5.24
N ALA A 565 24.85 9.78 5.69
CA ALA A 565 24.99 8.97 6.90
C ALA A 565 24.54 9.75 8.15
N LYS A 566 24.87 11.04 8.24
CA LYS A 566 24.38 11.92 9.32
C LYS A 566 22.86 12.07 9.27
N GLN A 567 22.29 12.26 8.08
CA GLN A 567 20.84 12.36 7.89
C GLN A 567 20.14 11.04 8.28
N LEU A 568 20.68 9.90 7.84
CA LEU A 568 20.17 8.57 8.20
C LEU A 568 20.19 8.35 9.72
N ASN A 569 21.28 8.71 10.39
CA ASN A 569 21.40 8.58 11.85
C ASN A 569 20.36 9.44 12.60
N GLY A 570 19.83 10.48 11.98
CA GLY A 570 18.74 11.31 12.52
C GLY A 570 17.39 10.59 12.66
N TYR A 571 17.18 9.47 11.96
CA TYR A 571 15.98 8.63 12.10
C TYR A 571 15.97 7.80 13.40
N TRP A 572 17.13 7.62 14.03
CA TRP A 572 17.28 6.83 15.25
C TRP A 572 17.65 7.74 16.43
N LYS A 573 16.73 8.52 16.89
CA LYS A 573 16.88 9.41 18.05
C LYS A 573 16.80 8.64 19.37
#